data_ab60cc03a1603087eadbf7867cb8a28e
#
_entry.id   ab60cc03a1603087eadbf7867cb8a28e
#
_cell.length_a   1.000
_cell.length_b   1.000
_cell.length_c   1.000
_cell.angle_alpha   90.00
_cell.angle_beta   90.00
_cell.angle_gamma   90.00
#
_symmetry.space_group_name_H-M   'P 1'
#
loop_
_entity.id
_entity.type
_entity.pdbx_description
1 polymer ?
#
loop_
_entity_poly.entity_id
_entity_poly.type
_entity_poly.pdbx_seq_one_letter_code
_entity_poly.pdbx_strand_id
1 'polypeptide(L)'
;MKKFNIFIGFDQKESVAYHTFCQTLIQHSSMPLQITPLALKNLNQYSEGHDDRSNDFVYSRFLTPYLNDFNGWALFADGDMICQSDIKELFDLRDDSKALMVVKHDYKTKQDKKYLGNINQNYPRKNWSSVILWN
;
A
#
# COMPACT_ATOMS: atom_id res chain seq x y z
N MET A 1 12.57 20.86 3.30
CA MET A 1 11.22 20.85 2.68
C MET A 1 10.51 19.59 3.15
N LYS A 2 9.27 19.72 3.62
CA LYS A 2 8.46 18.57 4.04
C LYS A 2 8.04 17.78 2.80
N LYS A 3 8.19 16.45 2.83
CA LYS A 3 7.80 15.53 1.76
C LYS A 3 6.93 14.41 2.34
N PHE A 4 6.13 13.77 1.50
CA PHE A 4 5.39 12.58 1.87
C PHE A 4 6.13 11.32 1.41
N ASN A 5 6.35 10.39 2.34
CA ASN A 5 6.95 9.10 2.08
C ASN A 5 5.85 8.12 1.69
N ILE A 6 5.91 7.59 0.47
CA ILE A 6 4.92 6.68 -0.10
C ILE A 6 5.63 5.42 -0.56
N PHE A 7 5.25 4.30 0.03
CA PHE A 7 5.70 2.96 -0.33
C PHE A 7 4.60 2.28 -1.15
N ILE A 8 4.92 1.86 -2.35
CA ILE A 8 3.94 1.26 -3.26
C ILE A 8 4.32 -0.18 -3.54
N GLY A 9 3.38 -1.09 -3.33
CA GLY A 9 3.54 -2.50 -3.70
C GLY A 9 3.86 -2.66 -5.18
N PHE A 10 4.91 -3.42 -5.50
CA PHE A 10 5.34 -3.67 -6.86
C PHE A 10 5.36 -5.16 -7.16
N ASP A 11 4.62 -5.57 -8.16
CA ASP A 11 4.71 -6.89 -8.80
C ASP A 11 5.03 -6.70 -10.28
N GLN A 12 5.99 -7.46 -10.78
CA GLN A 12 6.41 -7.37 -12.19
C GLN A 12 5.26 -7.66 -13.17
N LYS A 13 4.30 -8.48 -12.78
CA LYS A 13 3.12 -8.82 -13.59
C LYS A 13 2.14 -7.66 -13.73
N GLU A 14 2.20 -6.70 -12.78
CA GLU A 14 1.31 -5.53 -12.69
C GLU A 14 2.07 -4.21 -12.83
N SER A 15 3.25 -4.23 -13.43
CA SER A 15 4.13 -3.05 -13.53
C SER A 15 3.48 -1.84 -14.18
N VAL A 16 2.61 -2.04 -15.17
CA VAL A 16 1.87 -0.95 -15.83
C VAL A 16 0.94 -0.24 -14.85
N ALA A 17 0.23 -1.00 -14.00
CA ALA A 17 -0.64 -0.45 -12.97
C ALA A 17 0.15 0.40 -11.97
N TYR A 18 1.30 -0.11 -11.49
CA TYR A 18 2.20 0.63 -10.61
C TYR A 18 2.63 1.99 -11.23
N HIS A 19 3.06 2.01 -12.49
CA HIS A 19 3.49 3.25 -13.14
C HIS A 19 2.33 4.22 -13.34
N THR A 20 1.13 3.72 -13.65
CA THR A 20 -0.09 4.53 -13.74
C THR A 20 -0.41 5.17 -12.40
N PHE A 21 -0.32 4.41 -11.32
CA PHE A 21 -0.56 4.95 -9.97
C PHE A 21 0.47 6.02 -9.60
N CYS A 22 1.75 5.80 -9.85
CA CYS A 22 2.80 6.82 -9.64
C CYS A 22 2.49 8.11 -10.42
N GLN A 23 2.09 7.99 -11.69
CA GLN A 23 1.73 9.14 -12.50
C GLN A 23 0.55 9.93 -11.91
N THR A 24 -0.50 9.24 -11.46
CA THR A 24 -1.66 9.90 -10.88
C THR A 24 -1.36 10.55 -9.53
N LEU A 25 -0.50 9.96 -8.71
CA LEU A 25 0.00 10.57 -7.48
C LEU A 25 0.74 11.89 -7.76
N ILE A 26 1.66 11.88 -8.73
CA ILE A 26 2.43 13.08 -9.12
C ILE A 26 1.50 14.16 -9.67
N GLN A 27 0.52 13.77 -10.47
CA GLN A 27 -0.42 14.70 -11.11
C GLN A 27 -1.30 15.44 -10.11
N HIS A 28 -1.70 14.80 -9.02
CA HIS A 28 -2.66 15.36 -8.06
C HIS A 28 -2.01 15.89 -6.77
N SER A 29 -0.73 15.65 -6.54
CA SER A 29 -0.10 16.06 -5.29
C SER A 29 0.33 17.52 -5.30
N SER A 30 -0.07 18.26 -4.27
CA SER A 30 0.42 19.61 -3.97
C SER A 30 1.76 19.62 -3.19
N MET A 31 2.25 18.44 -2.77
CA MET A 31 3.44 18.28 -1.95
C MET A 31 4.49 17.41 -2.65
N PRO A 32 5.79 17.64 -2.38
CA PRO A 32 6.83 16.74 -2.84
C PRO A 32 6.60 15.31 -2.34
N LEU A 33 6.74 14.34 -3.24
CA LEU A 33 6.59 12.91 -2.95
C LEU A 33 7.96 12.23 -2.97
N GLN A 34 8.17 11.32 -2.00
CA GLN A 34 9.21 10.31 -2.08
C GLN A 34 8.52 8.97 -2.30
N ILE A 35 8.56 8.46 -3.52
CA ILE A 35 7.92 7.19 -3.89
C ILE A 35 8.98 6.09 -3.87
N THR A 36 8.73 5.05 -3.07
CA THR A 36 9.59 3.87 -2.95
C THR A 36 8.82 2.62 -3.40
N PRO A 37 9.24 1.95 -4.48
CA PRO A 37 8.63 0.68 -4.86
C PRO A 37 9.03 -0.42 -3.88
N LEU A 38 8.05 -1.15 -3.34
CA LEU A 38 8.27 -2.38 -2.60
C LEU A 38 8.39 -3.55 -3.58
N ALA A 39 9.50 -3.60 -4.30
CA ALA A 39 9.83 -4.70 -5.21
C ALA A 39 10.61 -5.77 -4.44
N LEU A 40 10.06 -6.95 -4.28
CA LEU A 40 10.60 -8.03 -3.46
C LEU A 40 12.07 -8.34 -3.81
N LYS A 41 12.42 -8.34 -5.11
CA LYS A 41 13.79 -8.57 -5.59
C LYS A 41 14.84 -7.55 -5.09
N ASN A 42 14.39 -6.38 -4.63
CA ASN A 42 15.27 -5.30 -4.15
C ASN A 42 15.39 -5.30 -2.61
N LEU A 43 14.65 -6.16 -1.92
CA LEU A 43 14.66 -6.30 -0.45
C LEU A 43 15.66 -7.38 -0.03
N ASN A 44 16.96 -7.13 -0.25
CA ASN A 44 18.05 -8.12 -0.17
C ASN A 44 18.20 -8.83 1.19
N GLN A 45 17.69 -8.27 2.28
CA GLN A 45 17.75 -8.84 3.62
C GLN A 45 16.39 -9.43 4.07
N TYR A 46 15.41 -9.42 3.18
CA TYR A 46 14.08 -9.93 3.45
C TYR A 46 13.80 -11.17 2.63
N SER A 47 13.34 -12.23 3.29
CA SER A 47 12.86 -13.44 2.64
C SER A 47 11.47 -13.79 3.16
N GLU A 48 10.55 -14.07 2.27
CA GLU A 48 9.22 -14.55 2.61
C GLU A 48 9.26 -16.09 2.70
N GLY A 49 8.97 -16.63 3.89
CA GLY A 49 8.88 -18.08 4.12
C GLY A 49 7.54 -18.69 3.69
N HIS A 50 6.72 -17.96 2.91
CA HIS A 50 5.37 -18.36 2.54
C HIS A 50 5.18 -18.39 1.02
N ASP A 51 4.61 -19.49 0.52
CA ASP A 51 4.29 -19.67 -0.92
C ASP A 51 2.82 -19.35 -1.25
N ASP A 52 2.03 -18.94 -0.25
CA ASP A 52 0.58 -18.68 -0.38
C ASP A 52 0.24 -17.24 -0.81
N ARG A 53 1.22 -16.47 -1.21
CA ARG A 53 1.06 -15.07 -1.64
C ARG A 53 0.31 -14.94 -2.98
N SER A 54 -0.57 -13.98 -3.06
CA SER A 54 -1.28 -13.63 -4.30
C SER A 54 -0.49 -12.67 -5.20
N ASN A 55 0.43 -11.91 -4.61
CA ASN A 55 1.36 -11.00 -5.31
C ASN A 55 2.65 -10.82 -4.48
N ASP A 56 3.64 -10.13 -5.04
CA ASP A 56 4.97 -9.97 -4.43
C ASP A 56 5.01 -9.06 -3.21
N PHE A 57 3.94 -8.36 -2.86
CA PHE A 57 3.91 -7.42 -1.73
C PHE A 57 2.88 -7.74 -0.64
N VAL A 58 2.33 -8.96 -0.64
CA VAL A 58 1.35 -9.40 0.39
C VAL A 58 1.89 -9.21 1.80
N TYR A 59 3.13 -9.59 2.04
CA TYR A 59 3.77 -9.48 3.35
C TYR A 59 4.74 -8.30 3.46
N SER A 60 5.45 -7.96 2.39
CA SER A 60 6.44 -6.87 2.40
C SER A 60 5.82 -5.50 2.67
N ARG A 61 4.51 -5.34 2.52
CA ARG A 61 3.78 -4.13 2.91
C ARG A 61 3.96 -3.74 4.38
N PHE A 62 4.18 -4.72 5.25
CA PHE A 62 4.41 -4.52 6.68
C PHE A 62 5.82 -4.05 7.02
N LEU A 63 6.74 -4.02 6.04
CA LEU A 63 8.09 -3.45 6.20
C LEU A 63 8.09 -1.91 6.09
N THR A 64 6.98 -1.29 5.73
CA THR A 64 6.90 0.17 5.54
C THR A 64 7.46 0.96 6.73
N PRO A 65 7.11 0.68 8.00
CA PRO A 65 7.71 1.41 9.13
C PRO A 65 9.22 1.23 9.21
N TYR A 66 9.72 0.01 9.02
CA TYR A 66 11.16 -0.30 9.03
C TYR A 66 11.90 0.44 7.92
N LEU A 67 11.37 0.43 6.70
CA LEU A 67 11.96 1.11 5.54
C LEU A 67 11.85 2.64 5.62
N ASN A 68 10.99 3.14 6.50
CA ASN A 68 10.87 4.55 6.84
C ASN A 68 11.68 4.93 8.10
N ASP A 69 12.62 4.08 8.53
CA ASP A 69 13.46 4.26 9.71
C ASP A 69 12.66 4.51 11.00
N PHE A 70 11.43 4.01 11.08
CA PHE A 70 10.48 4.27 12.17
C PHE A 70 10.33 5.76 12.47
N ASN A 71 10.38 6.60 11.45
CA ASN A 71 10.44 8.05 11.59
C ASN A 71 9.25 8.75 10.91
N GLY A 72 8.21 8.98 11.71
CA GLY A 72 7.02 9.71 11.28
C GLY A 72 6.16 8.95 10.27
N TRP A 73 5.17 9.65 9.75
CA TRP A 73 4.13 9.06 8.93
C TRP A 73 4.60 8.69 7.53
N ALA A 74 4.24 7.48 7.11
CA ALA A 74 4.46 6.95 5.77
C ALA A 74 3.19 6.23 5.27
N LEU A 75 2.92 6.35 3.98
CA LEU A 75 1.81 5.65 3.33
C LEU A 75 2.34 4.37 2.68
N PHE A 76 1.65 3.25 2.90
CA PHE A 76 1.68 2.10 2.02
C PHE A 76 0.43 2.09 1.16
N ALA A 77 0.56 1.76 -0.14
CA ALA A 77 -0.55 1.48 -1.03
C ALA A 77 -0.23 0.32 -1.99
N ASP A 78 -1.24 -0.47 -2.36
CA ASP A 78 -1.14 -1.45 -3.44
C ASP A 78 -0.83 -0.73 -4.77
N GLY A 79 -0.18 -1.43 -5.70
CA GLY A 79 0.28 -0.83 -6.97
C GLY A 79 -0.81 -0.65 -8.03
N ASP A 80 -1.98 -1.27 -7.86
CA ASP A 80 -3.09 -1.29 -8.82
C ASP A 80 -4.18 -0.23 -8.52
N MET A 81 -3.76 0.92 -8.00
CA MET A 81 -4.63 2.02 -7.62
C MET A 81 -4.54 3.22 -8.57
N ILE A 82 -5.46 4.15 -8.43
CA ILE A 82 -5.47 5.45 -9.09
C ILE A 82 -5.74 6.53 -8.05
N CYS A 83 -4.88 7.52 -7.97
CA CYS A 83 -5.07 8.70 -7.15
C CYS A 83 -5.99 9.69 -7.90
N GLN A 84 -7.08 10.13 -7.27
CA GLN A 84 -8.07 11.02 -7.88
C GLN A 84 -8.13 12.42 -7.23
N SER A 85 -7.44 12.61 -6.12
CA SER A 85 -7.35 13.89 -5.41
C SER A 85 -5.98 14.06 -4.77
N ASP A 86 -5.74 15.20 -4.12
CA ASP A 86 -4.46 15.46 -3.48
C ASP A 86 -4.20 14.48 -2.35
N ILE A 87 -3.12 13.70 -2.45
CA ILE A 87 -2.74 12.75 -1.40
C ILE A 87 -2.49 13.42 -0.04
N LYS A 88 -2.24 14.73 -0.03
CA LYS A 88 -2.15 15.53 1.19
C LYS A 88 -3.40 15.41 2.05
N GLU A 89 -4.58 15.32 1.45
CA GLU A 89 -5.85 15.16 2.18
C GLU A 89 -5.84 13.91 3.07
N LEU A 90 -5.28 12.79 2.57
CA LEU A 90 -5.12 11.56 3.36
C LEU A 90 -4.12 11.77 4.51
N PHE A 91 -2.98 12.42 4.23
CA PHE A 91 -2.00 12.71 5.28
C PHE A 91 -2.50 13.71 6.32
N ASP A 92 -3.43 14.58 5.99
CA ASP A 92 -4.03 15.54 6.94
C ASP A 92 -4.99 14.86 7.94
N LEU A 93 -5.44 13.63 7.66
CA LEU A 93 -6.26 12.82 8.59
C LEU A 93 -5.44 12.18 9.71
N ARG A 94 -4.13 12.35 9.76
CA ARG A 94 -3.24 11.71 10.74
C ARG A 94 -3.67 12.02 12.17
N ASP A 95 -3.64 10.97 12.99
CA ASP A 95 -3.82 11.03 14.43
C ASP A 95 -2.59 10.45 15.11
N ASP A 96 -1.74 11.31 15.67
CA ASP A 96 -0.46 10.92 16.28
C ASP A 96 -0.63 10.01 17.52
N SER A 97 -1.84 9.81 18.01
CA SER A 97 -2.15 8.82 19.04
C SER A 97 -2.26 7.40 18.52
N LYS A 98 -2.23 7.20 17.19
CA LYS A 98 -2.38 5.91 16.52
C LYS A 98 -1.05 5.45 15.91
N ALA A 99 -0.79 4.13 16.00
CA ALA A 99 0.34 3.50 15.33
C ALA A 99 0.12 3.36 13.82
N LEU A 100 -1.13 3.21 13.39
CA LEU A 100 -1.53 3.14 11.99
C LEU A 100 -2.99 3.50 11.81
N MET A 101 -3.34 3.87 10.58
CA MET A 101 -4.72 4.12 10.16
C MET A 101 -5.03 3.35 8.89
N VAL A 102 -6.21 2.74 8.83
CA VAL A 102 -6.73 1.99 7.67
C VAL A 102 -8.20 2.29 7.46
N VAL A 103 -8.67 2.09 6.24
CA VAL A 103 -10.10 2.12 5.94
C VAL A 103 -10.72 0.80 6.35
N LYS A 104 -11.80 0.86 7.14
CA LYS A 104 -12.57 -0.32 7.56
C LYS A 104 -13.79 -0.48 6.68
N HIS A 105 -14.05 -1.69 6.20
CA HIS A 105 -15.24 -1.99 5.42
C HIS A 105 -16.04 -3.15 6.02
N ASP A 106 -17.35 -2.98 6.06
CA ASP A 106 -18.27 -4.10 6.24
C ASP A 106 -18.61 -4.66 4.85
N TYR A 107 -17.78 -5.61 4.39
CA TYR A 107 -17.83 -6.11 3.03
C TYR A 107 -18.20 -7.59 2.99
N LYS A 108 -19.16 -7.93 2.13
CA LYS A 108 -19.48 -9.31 1.75
C LYS A 108 -18.98 -9.57 0.33
N THR A 109 -18.29 -10.69 0.16
CA THR A 109 -17.77 -11.08 -1.16
C THR A 109 -18.93 -11.39 -2.10
N LYS A 110 -18.86 -10.84 -3.32
CA LYS A 110 -19.84 -11.10 -4.39
C LYS A 110 -19.47 -12.28 -5.29
N GLN A 111 -18.22 -12.74 -5.22
CA GLN A 111 -17.68 -13.80 -6.04
C GLN A 111 -16.79 -14.72 -5.19
N ASP A 112 -16.85 -16.03 -5.45
CA ASP A 112 -16.08 -17.04 -4.73
C ASP A 112 -14.60 -17.08 -5.10
N LYS A 113 -14.20 -16.43 -6.21
CA LYS A 113 -12.81 -16.37 -6.68
C LYS A 113 -12.37 -14.93 -6.86
N LYS A 114 -11.13 -14.65 -6.45
CA LYS A 114 -10.42 -13.41 -6.74
C LYS A 114 -9.82 -13.43 -8.14
N TYR A 115 -9.37 -12.28 -8.60
CA TYR A 115 -8.44 -12.13 -9.71
C TYR A 115 -7.27 -13.14 -9.56
N LEU A 116 -6.85 -13.76 -10.63
CA LEU A 116 -5.88 -14.86 -10.69
C LEU A 116 -6.34 -16.20 -10.05
N GLY A 117 -7.64 -16.40 -9.82
CA GLY A 117 -8.21 -17.70 -9.43
C GLY A 117 -8.14 -18.06 -7.96
N ASN A 118 -7.61 -17.19 -7.10
CA ASN A 118 -7.55 -17.40 -5.65
C ASN A 118 -8.95 -17.40 -5.01
N ILE A 119 -9.10 -18.16 -3.91
CA ILE A 119 -10.36 -18.21 -3.15
C ILE A 119 -10.64 -16.84 -2.53
N ASN A 120 -11.88 -16.37 -2.69
CA ASN A 120 -12.37 -15.15 -2.07
C ASN A 120 -13.27 -15.50 -0.90
N GLN A 121 -12.91 -15.06 0.32
CA GLN A 121 -13.62 -15.38 1.55
C GLN A 121 -14.17 -14.12 2.20
N ASN A 122 -15.26 -14.27 2.95
CA ASN A 122 -15.76 -13.24 3.85
C ASN A 122 -14.91 -13.17 5.12
N TYR A 123 -14.61 -11.94 5.54
CA TYR A 123 -13.92 -11.67 6.79
C TYR A 123 -14.86 -10.91 7.74
N PRO A 124 -14.91 -11.24 9.03
CA PRO A 124 -15.85 -10.62 9.98
C PRO A 124 -15.67 -9.11 10.14
N ARG A 125 -14.45 -8.62 9.96
CA ARG A 125 -14.10 -7.19 9.92
C ARG A 125 -12.94 -7.02 8.95
N LYS A 126 -13.24 -6.60 7.73
CA LYS A 126 -12.20 -6.40 6.74
C LYS A 126 -11.58 -5.02 6.94
N ASN A 127 -10.32 -5.03 7.40
CA ASN A 127 -9.47 -3.85 7.31
C ASN A 127 -8.78 -3.89 5.95
N TRP A 128 -8.87 -2.80 5.20
CA TRP A 128 -8.20 -2.74 3.91
C TRP A 128 -6.71 -2.48 4.11
N SER A 129 -5.92 -3.53 4.06
CA SER A 129 -4.45 -3.43 4.04
C SER A 129 -3.89 -2.95 2.69
N SER A 130 -4.75 -2.67 1.73
CA SER A 130 -4.39 -2.08 0.43
C SER A 130 -3.95 -0.62 0.54
N VAL A 131 -4.39 0.08 1.59
CA VAL A 131 -3.92 1.44 1.94
C VAL A 131 -3.72 1.49 3.45
N ILE A 132 -2.50 1.75 3.88
CA ILE A 132 -2.15 1.84 5.31
C ILE A 132 -1.34 3.11 5.52
N LEU A 133 -1.81 3.97 6.39
CA LEU A 133 -1.04 5.12 6.85
C LEU A 133 -0.37 4.74 8.16
N TRP A 134 0.95 4.59 8.14
CA TRP A 134 1.80 4.18 9.26
C TRP A 134 2.39 5.39 9.99
N ASN A 135 2.46 5.31 11.33
CA ASN A 135 3.14 6.29 12.18
C ASN A 135 4.48 5.76 12.71
#